data_c21e7275e03d8f7da649f479472cd496
#
_entry.id   c21e7275e03d8f7da649f479472cd496
#
_cell.length_a   1.000
_cell.length_b   1.000
_cell.length_c   1.000
_cell.angle_alpha   90.00
_cell.angle_beta   90.00
_cell.angle_gamma   90.00
#
_symmetry.space_group_name_H-M   'P 1'
#
loop_
_entity.id
_entity.type
_entity.pdbx_description
1 polymer ?
#
loop_
_entity_poly.entity_id
_entity_poly.type
_entity_poly.pdbx_seq_one_letter_code
_entity_poly.pdbx_strand_id
1 'polypeptide(L)'
;MKFVAAFLSLFVIVPCALEAQTSINTVYFAQTHVLKPTDTNFGLVSNREALIKAHVVNPATPASPAVTATLSLAGQNLVVPLTGPATLPASIPDGLGVVQHSFANTFTGYIPAAWVKTGLQVTVNAGTVSTTITNMKVGAPNDVVMTMFDVHYFSQTTGDYPANSFAEIEAKWPVSDLRVRRLRNIVFPELVIPPRQDVGAKAARIKSKTEYTTQTGLSFDGEQAAALEWIDALKKAAGRSGRWSLYYLNVYNAAAGGQAGGFSGVGNGTSVGILHHELGHALSLPHWGDSAAYPYKGDMYGIQAPSNYNETHAGPAWAFDLRTKAFIPPTVQSGNVGGKPVGTYKVDPMQGGGTGWQEPAYLMNHFSDYSVNQMRNYLHSHMVVWNPALGSNGSYALWNATAGDYTTAVSNNGAQFPTTRDAQVISIMASVSGSDPGVTMVYPPIGPYTAGLIRLFDPTIAADRTAAQSIFASSHPSGLDLCLRVVQGGVTKTYMLPASWLTGQDPYAASSLVTEAINLPASGGEVTKIELLLTPNVEDNGLPANPQVISTWSPLA
;
A
#
# COMPACT_ATOMS: atom_id res chain seq x y z
N MET A 1 -25.57 98.49 -6.05
CA MET A 1 -24.91 97.47 -6.89
C MET A 1 -23.82 96.84 -6.08
N LYS A 2 -24.03 95.61 -5.62
CA LYS A 2 -23.02 94.81 -4.86
C LYS A 2 -22.55 93.72 -5.80
N PHE A 3 -21.28 93.71 -6.17
CA PHE A 3 -20.63 92.66 -6.96
C PHE A 3 -20.29 91.52 -6.03
N VAL A 4 -20.78 90.32 -6.29
CA VAL A 4 -20.37 89.06 -5.62
C VAL A 4 -19.35 88.43 -6.56
N ALA A 5 -18.12 88.34 -6.15
CA ALA A 5 -17.08 87.58 -6.85
C ALA A 5 -17.16 86.10 -6.43
N ALA A 6 -17.49 85.21 -7.36
CA ALA A 6 -17.47 83.79 -7.19
C ALA A 6 -16.04 83.26 -7.42
N PHE A 7 -15.41 82.68 -6.37
CA PHE A 7 -14.15 81.95 -6.47
C PHE A 7 -14.46 80.51 -6.95
N LEU A 8 -14.01 80.16 -8.15
CA LEU A 8 -14.09 78.80 -8.70
C LEU A 8 -12.82 78.05 -8.26
N SER A 9 -12.93 77.22 -7.24
CA SER A 9 -11.84 76.30 -6.81
C SER A 9 -11.74 75.13 -7.76
N LEU A 10 -10.68 75.08 -8.56
CA LEU A 10 -10.36 73.97 -9.44
C LEU A 10 -9.77 72.83 -8.60
N PHE A 11 -10.56 71.79 -8.31
CA PHE A 11 -10.05 70.57 -7.73
C PHE A 11 -9.30 69.79 -8.78
N VAL A 12 -7.98 69.76 -8.75
CA VAL A 12 -7.15 68.86 -9.54
C VAL A 12 -7.20 67.49 -8.85
N ILE A 13 -8.02 66.60 -9.38
CA ILE A 13 -7.98 65.17 -8.99
C ILE A 13 -6.71 64.59 -9.63
N VAL A 14 -5.65 64.47 -8.87
CA VAL A 14 -4.48 63.67 -9.24
C VAL A 14 -4.92 62.21 -9.14
N PRO A 15 -4.97 61.45 -10.25
CA PRO A 15 -5.23 60.04 -10.16
C PRO A 15 -4.06 59.42 -9.36
N CYS A 16 -4.36 58.95 -8.17
CA CYS A 16 -3.42 58.10 -7.41
C CYS A 16 -3.32 56.80 -8.24
N ALA A 17 -2.29 56.70 -9.08
CA ALA A 17 -1.97 55.45 -9.72
C ALA A 17 -1.70 54.45 -8.59
N LEU A 18 -2.60 53.49 -8.39
CA LEU A 18 -2.28 52.32 -7.53
C LEU A 18 -1.03 51.69 -8.14
N GLU A 19 0.09 51.86 -7.47
CA GLU A 19 1.30 51.14 -7.86
C GLU A 19 1.00 49.65 -7.83
N ALA A 20 1.29 48.98 -8.93
CA ALA A 20 1.12 47.56 -9.08
C ALA A 20 1.99 46.85 -8.02
N GLN A 21 1.35 46.18 -7.05
CA GLN A 21 2.05 45.56 -5.94
C GLN A 21 2.36 44.10 -6.24
N THR A 22 3.52 43.64 -5.72
CA THR A 22 3.86 42.23 -5.67
C THR A 22 2.89 41.50 -4.73
N SER A 23 2.42 40.33 -5.14
CA SER A 23 1.56 39.46 -4.34
C SER A 23 1.98 37.99 -4.42
N ILE A 24 1.70 37.25 -3.36
CA ILE A 24 1.81 35.79 -3.33
C ILE A 24 0.39 35.24 -3.41
N ASN A 25 -0.04 34.85 -4.62
CA ASN A 25 -1.44 34.47 -4.87
C ASN A 25 -1.76 33.08 -4.36
N THR A 26 -0.83 32.13 -4.53
CA THR A 26 -1.07 30.73 -4.20
C THR A 26 0.24 30.03 -3.84
N VAL A 27 0.20 29.13 -2.87
CA VAL A 27 1.29 28.22 -2.55
C VAL A 27 0.79 26.79 -2.61
N TYR A 28 1.44 26.00 -3.45
CA TYR A 28 1.21 24.57 -3.60
C TYR A 28 2.32 23.77 -2.92
N PHE A 29 1.98 22.55 -2.52
CA PHE A 29 2.92 21.55 -2.07
C PHE A 29 2.71 20.24 -2.84
N ALA A 30 3.79 19.47 -3.03
CA ALA A 30 3.67 18.19 -3.70
C ALA A 30 4.63 17.13 -3.14
N GLN A 31 4.09 15.93 -2.95
CA GLN A 31 4.84 14.67 -2.80
C GLN A 31 4.40 13.66 -3.87
N THR A 32 3.11 13.58 -4.15
CA THR A 32 2.50 12.75 -5.21
C THR A 32 1.63 13.58 -6.15
N HIS A 33 0.98 14.62 -5.64
CA HIS A 33 0.10 15.54 -6.36
C HIS A 33 0.39 16.99 -5.95
N VAL A 34 0.13 17.91 -6.87
CA VAL A 34 0.29 19.34 -6.67
C VAL A 34 -0.99 19.90 -6.07
N LEU A 35 -1.03 20.12 -4.77
CA LEU A 35 -2.22 20.52 -4.03
C LEU A 35 -1.97 21.73 -3.14
N LYS A 36 -3.02 22.51 -2.91
CA LYS A 36 -3.03 23.57 -1.90
C LYS A 36 -3.35 22.98 -0.51
N PRO A 37 -2.87 23.57 0.59
CA PRO A 37 -3.22 23.13 1.94
C PRO A 37 -4.72 23.11 2.24
N THR A 38 -5.50 23.89 1.48
CA THR A 38 -6.98 23.97 1.58
C THR A 38 -7.72 22.88 0.81
N ASP A 39 -7.04 22.15 -0.09
CA ASP A 39 -7.68 21.12 -0.89
C ASP A 39 -8.05 19.91 -0.02
N THR A 40 -9.19 19.30 -0.30
CA THR A 40 -9.76 18.21 0.52
C THR A 40 -8.81 17.04 0.66
N ASN A 41 -8.12 16.66 -0.43
CA ASN A 41 -7.22 15.52 -0.48
C ASN A 41 -5.78 15.87 -0.10
N PHE A 42 -5.51 17.14 0.26
CA PHE A 42 -4.17 17.56 0.67
C PHE A 42 -3.71 16.83 1.93
N GLY A 43 -2.45 16.43 1.92
CA GLY A 43 -1.73 15.91 3.08
C GLY A 43 -0.37 15.39 2.68
N LEU A 44 0.61 15.70 3.50
CA LEU A 44 1.99 15.24 3.36
C LEU A 44 2.23 14.03 4.24
N VAL A 45 3.17 13.21 3.82
CA VAL A 45 3.73 12.10 4.58
C VAL A 45 4.99 12.59 5.28
N SER A 46 5.13 12.33 6.58
CA SER A 46 6.33 12.69 7.33
C SER A 46 7.58 12.00 6.77
N ASN A 47 8.73 12.59 7.02
CA ASN A 47 10.04 12.06 6.61
C ASN A 47 10.21 11.86 5.09
N ARG A 48 9.40 12.53 4.28
CA ARG A 48 9.49 12.55 2.82
C ARG A 48 9.67 13.98 2.35
N GLU A 49 10.62 14.23 1.45
CA GLU A 49 10.81 15.52 0.80
C GLU A 49 9.49 16.02 0.17
N ALA A 50 9.26 17.33 0.15
CA ALA A 50 8.08 17.90 -0.51
C ALA A 50 8.46 19.15 -1.33
N LEU A 51 7.89 19.28 -2.52
CA LEU A 51 7.98 20.49 -3.32
C LEU A 51 7.19 21.62 -2.64
N ILE A 52 7.75 22.84 -2.62
CA ILE A 52 7.04 24.10 -2.45
C ILE A 52 6.99 24.79 -3.82
N LYS A 53 5.81 25.24 -4.23
CA LYS A 53 5.60 26.00 -5.47
C LYS A 53 4.76 27.22 -5.17
N ALA A 54 5.35 28.40 -5.28
CA ALA A 54 4.69 29.69 -5.00
C ALA A 54 4.42 30.49 -6.28
N HIS A 55 3.22 31.01 -6.40
CA HIS A 55 2.81 31.95 -7.43
C HIS A 55 3.04 33.37 -6.92
N VAL A 56 4.17 33.95 -7.29
CA VAL A 56 4.51 35.36 -6.98
C VAL A 56 4.35 36.18 -8.26
N VAL A 57 3.49 37.19 -8.22
CA VAL A 57 3.12 37.99 -9.39
C VAL A 57 3.20 39.48 -9.10
N ASN A 58 3.39 40.27 -10.17
CA ASN A 58 3.25 41.71 -10.13
C ASN A 58 2.85 42.20 -11.52
N PRO A 59 1.70 42.92 -11.68
CA PRO A 59 1.24 43.41 -12.96
C PRO A 59 2.24 44.34 -13.69
N ALA A 60 3.14 45.00 -12.98
CA ALA A 60 4.20 45.82 -13.56
C ALA A 60 5.43 45.04 -14.04
N THR A 61 5.46 43.71 -13.80
CA THR A 61 6.55 42.80 -14.22
C THR A 61 7.97 43.26 -13.87
N PRO A 62 8.24 43.68 -12.61
CA PRO A 62 9.58 44.09 -12.19
C PRO A 62 10.54 42.89 -12.12
N ALA A 63 11.83 43.20 -11.97
CA ALA A 63 12.82 42.16 -11.59
C ALA A 63 12.37 41.43 -10.32
N SER A 64 12.52 40.12 -10.32
CA SER A 64 12.10 39.28 -9.18
C SER A 64 12.92 39.61 -7.93
N PRO A 65 12.28 39.80 -6.77
CA PRO A 65 12.99 39.85 -5.50
C PRO A 65 13.53 38.46 -5.14
N ALA A 66 14.39 38.40 -4.13
CA ALA A 66 14.70 37.11 -3.49
C ALA A 66 13.41 36.51 -2.90
N VAL A 67 13.10 35.28 -3.27
CA VAL A 67 11.95 34.54 -2.74
C VAL A 67 12.44 33.38 -1.89
N THR A 68 11.92 33.27 -0.68
CA THR A 68 12.32 32.22 0.27
C THR A 68 11.10 31.59 0.95
N ALA A 69 11.25 30.37 1.43
CA ALA A 69 10.32 29.75 2.36
C ALA A 69 11.02 29.57 3.73
N THR A 70 10.47 30.16 4.77
CA THR A 70 10.88 29.90 6.14
C THR A 70 10.03 28.76 6.69
N LEU A 71 10.68 27.64 6.99
CA LEU A 71 10.09 26.49 7.65
C LEU A 71 10.21 26.67 9.16
N SER A 72 9.12 26.55 9.89
CA SER A 72 9.11 26.63 11.36
C SER A 72 8.57 25.32 11.93
N LEU A 73 9.34 24.68 12.82
CA LEU A 73 9.00 23.41 13.45
C LEU A 73 9.61 23.34 14.85
N ALA A 74 8.78 23.07 15.88
CA ALA A 74 9.23 22.90 17.26
C ALA A 74 10.16 24.02 17.76
N GLY A 75 9.88 25.28 17.39
CA GLY A 75 10.67 26.46 17.78
C GLY A 75 11.97 26.67 16.99
N GLN A 76 12.26 25.81 16.01
CA GLN A 76 13.38 25.97 15.08
C GLN A 76 12.92 26.54 13.75
N ASN A 77 13.82 27.22 13.04
CA ASN A 77 13.57 27.76 11.71
C ASN A 77 14.64 27.32 10.71
N LEU A 78 14.21 27.05 9.48
CA LEU A 78 15.08 26.79 8.33
C LEU A 78 14.60 27.64 7.15
N VAL A 79 15.51 28.39 6.53
CA VAL A 79 15.21 29.16 5.33
C VAL A 79 15.60 28.36 4.10
N VAL A 80 14.63 28.14 3.20
CA VAL A 80 14.81 27.46 1.91
C VAL A 80 14.69 28.51 0.81
N PRO A 81 15.71 28.73 -0.02
CA PRO A 81 15.59 29.59 -1.20
C PRO A 81 14.65 28.97 -2.23
N LEU A 82 13.79 29.80 -2.84
CA LEU A 82 12.93 29.38 -3.95
C LEU A 82 13.47 29.97 -5.25
N THR A 83 13.76 29.09 -6.21
CA THR A 83 14.21 29.47 -7.55
C THR A 83 13.03 29.71 -8.46
N GLY A 84 13.05 30.78 -9.26
CA GLY A 84 11.98 31.16 -10.17
C GLY A 84 12.43 32.09 -11.30
N PRO A 85 11.49 32.72 -12.01
CA PRO A 85 11.80 33.62 -13.12
C PRO A 85 12.59 34.84 -12.67
N ALA A 86 13.44 35.38 -13.55
CA ALA A 86 14.21 36.59 -13.29
C ALA A 86 13.33 37.85 -13.21
N THR A 87 12.16 37.82 -13.86
CA THR A 87 11.17 38.90 -13.85
C THR A 87 9.83 38.34 -13.38
N LEU A 88 9.16 39.02 -12.46
CA LEU A 88 7.86 38.59 -11.98
C LEU A 88 6.84 38.54 -13.12
N PRO A 89 6.07 37.46 -13.31
CA PRO A 89 4.96 37.41 -14.22
C PRO A 89 3.84 38.34 -13.77
N ALA A 90 3.10 38.92 -14.73
CA ALA A 90 1.94 39.77 -14.40
C ALA A 90 0.83 38.99 -13.72
N SER A 91 0.63 37.76 -14.15
CA SER A 91 -0.32 36.80 -13.57
C SER A 91 0.15 35.37 -13.81
N ILE A 92 -0.31 34.44 -12.97
CA ILE A 92 -0.13 33.00 -13.17
C ILE A 92 -1.51 32.36 -13.08
N PRO A 93 -1.95 31.58 -14.08
CA PRO A 93 -3.20 30.85 -13.98
C PRO A 93 -3.20 29.93 -12.76
N ASP A 94 -4.32 29.87 -12.05
CA ASP A 94 -4.54 29.01 -10.90
C ASP A 94 -5.80 28.18 -11.09
N GLY A 95 -5.78 26.89 -10.68
CA GLY A 95 -6.93 25.99 -10.81
C GLY A 95 -6.51 24.54 -11.04
N LEU A 96 -7.51 23.77 -11.46
CA LEU A 96 -7.39 22.34 -11.76
C LEU A 96 -7.55 22.07 -13.26
N GLY A 97 -7.30 20.86 -13.67
CA GLY A 97 -7.57 20.39 -15.03
C GLY A 97 -6.62 20.96 -16.08
N VAL A 98 -7.14 21.85 -16.96
CA VAL A 98 -6.37 22.42 -18.06
C VAL A 98 -5.29 23.43 -17.65
N VAL A 99 -5.34 23.92 -16.41
CA VAL A 99 -4.34 24.85 -15.89
C VAL A 99 -3.00 24.13 -15.72
N GLN A 100 -2.00 24.61 -16.44
CA GLN A 100 -0.69 23.97 -16.49
C GLN A 100 0.20 24.38 -15.31
N HIS A 101 0.83 23.40 -14.68
CA HIS A 101 1.92 23.62 -13.75
C HIS A 101 3.27 23.66 -14.49
N SER A 102 4.10 24.66 -14.14
CA SER A 102 5.42 24.86 -14.76
C SER A 102 6.41 25.39 -13.72
N PHE A 103 7.68 25.06 -13.89
CA PHE A 103 8.77 25.66 -13.14
C PHE A 103 9.17 27.05 -13.68
N ALA A 104 8.89 27.33 -14.96
CA ALA A 104 9.42 28.51 -15.64
C ALA A 104 8.84 29.84 -15.13
N ASN A 105 7.61 29.86 -14.65
CA ASN A 105 6.90 31.07 -14.23
C ASN A 105 6.52 31.08 -12.74
N THR A 106 7.06 30.15 -11.94
CA THR A 106 6.74 30.02 -10.52
C THR A 106 8.03 29.89 -9.71
N PHE A 107 7.94 30.18 -8.41
CA PHE A 107 9.06 30.01 -7.49
C PHE A 107 8.96 28.66 -6.79
N THR A 108 10.01 27.86 -6.89
CA THR A 108 10.02 26.47 -6.39
C THR A 108 11.26 26.17 -5.55
N GLY A 109 11.07 25.33 -4.55
CA GLY A 109 12.12 24.75 -3.70
C GLY A 109 11.61 23.48 -3.04
N TYR A 110 12.43 22.89 -2.20
CA TYR A 110 12.08 21.62 -1.57
C TYR A 110 12.22 21.70 -0.05
N ILE A 111 11.18 21.25 0.66
CA ILE A 111 11.23 21.03 2.10
C ILE A 111 12.04 19.75 2.34
N PRO A 112 13.17 19.80 3.05
CA PRO A 112 13.93 18.59 3.37
C PRO A 112 13.06 17.58 4.16
N ALA A 113 13.23 16.30 3.92
CA ALA A 113 12.45 15.23 4.55
C ALA A 113 12.40 15.34 6.08
N ALA A 114 13.50 15.71 6.72
CA ALA A 114 13.59 15.89 8.18
C ALA A 114 12.68 16.99 8.74
N TRP A 115 12.25 17.94 7.89
CA TRP A 115 11.38 19.05 8.27
C TRP A 115 9.90 18.78 7.98
N VAL A 116 9.58 17.78 7.14
CA VAL A 116 8.19 17.38 6.89
C VAL A 116 7.71 16.55 8.07
N LYS A 117 7.14 17.20 9.06
CA LYS A 117 6.63 16.60 10.31
C LYS A 117 5.37 17.31 10.78
N THR A 118 4.60 16.64 11.62
CA THR A 118 3.44 17.26 12.29
C THR A 118 3.85 18.55 13.01
N GLY A 119 3.06 19.61 12.82
CA GLY A 119 3.34 20.93 13.37
C GLY A 119 4.20 21.83 12.49
N LEU A 120 4.61 21.37 11.29
CA LEU A 120 5.31 22.23 10.32
C LEU A 120 4.43 23.43 9.94
N GLN A 121 5.04 24.62 9.95
CA GLN A 121 4.51 25.86 9.38
C GLN A 121 5.45 26.35 8.28
N VAL A 122 4.90 26.98 7.26
CA VAL A 122 5.66 27.50 6.12
C VAL A 122 5.29 28.95 5.87
N THR A 123 6.29 29.85 5.93
CA THR A 123 6.11 31.26 5.54
C THR A 123 6.88 31.49 4.25
N VAL A 124 6.17 31.83 3.16
CA VAL A 124 6.79 32.26 1.90
C VAL A 124 6.97 33.77 1.94
N ASN A 125 8.18 34.24 1.63
CA ASN A 125 8.55 35.66 1.60
C ASN A 125 9.00 36.03 0.18
N ALA A 126 8.53 37.18 -0.31
CA ALA A 126 8.91 37.75 -1.62
C ALA A 126 9.07 39.27 -1.49
N GLY A 127 10.30 39.76 -1.27
CA GLY A 127 10.56 41.14 -0.95
C GLY A 127 9.87 41.58 0.35
N THR A 128 8.91 42.51 0.23
CA THR A 128 8.15 43.04 1.39
C THR A 128 6.86 42.28 1.68
N VAL A 129 6.48 41.33 0.85
CA VAL A 129 5.25 40.55 1.03
C VAL A 129 5.54 39.16 1.56
N SER A 130 4.65 38.67 2.42
CA SER A 130 4.75 37.31 2.94
C SER A 130 3.37 36.66 3.10
N THR A 131 3.34 35.33 3.08
CA THR A 131 2.15 34.54 3.41
C THR A 131 2.56 33.36 4.27
N THR A 132 1.80 33.09 5.34
CA THR A 132 2.09 32.00 6.27
C THR A 132 1.01 30.93 6.20
N ILE A 133 1.43 29.72 6.02
CA ILE A 133 0.61 28.49 6.03
C ILE A 133 0.83 27.79 7.37
N THR A 134 -0.19 27.82 8.24
CA THR A 134 -0.12 27.22 9.58
C THR A 134 -0.79 25.87 9.68
N ASN A 135 -1.69 25.53 8.75
CA ASN A 135 -2.50 24.30 8.79
C ASN A 135 -1.96 23.24 7.86
N MET A 136 -0.65 22.96 7.94
CA MET A 136 -0.04 21.88 7.16
C MET A 136 -0.52 20.51 7.69
N LYS A 137 -1.26 19.78 6.86
CA LYS A 137 -1.65 18.39 7.19
C LYS A 137 -0.46 17.47 6.91
N VAL A 138 0.27 17.08 7.94
CA VAL A 138 1.38 16.13 7.86
C VAL A 138 1.02 14.91 8.71
N GLY A 139 0.96 13.74 8.07
CA GLY A 139 0.61 12.48 8.71
C GLY A 139 1.83 11.60 9.03
N ALA A 140 1.57 10.32 9.31
CA ALA A 140 2.62 9.33 9.56
C ALA A 140 3.62 9.23 8.41
N PRO A 141 4.85 8.76 8.66
CA PRO A 141 5.83 8.52 7.61
C PRO A 141 5.43 7.41 6.63
N ASN A 142 4.59 6.43 7.07
CA ASN A 142 4.23 5.30 6.25
C ASN A 142 5.47 4.61 5.65
N ASP A 143 6.42 4.24 6.51
CA ASP A 143 7.59 3.45 6.14
C ASP A 143 7.13 2.00 5.92
N VAL A 144 7.01 1.58 4.66
CA VAL A 144 6.39 0.32 4.26
C VAL A 144 7.44 -0.72 3.91
N VAL A 145 7.36 -1.89 4.54
CA VAL A 145 8.06 -3.10 4.10
C VAL A 145 7.10 -3.94 3.26
N MET A 146 7.51 -4.32 2.06
CA MET A 146 6.79 -5.25 1.21
C MET A 146 7.56 -6.56 1.08
N THR A 147 6.99 -7.64 1.58
CA THR A 147 7.53 -8.99 1.44
C THR A 147 6.90 -9.67 0.24
N MET A 148 7.71 -10.04 -0.75
CA MET A 148 7.26 -10.61 -2.01
C MET A 148 7.77 -12.04 -2.18
N PHE A 149 6.92 -12.89 -2.76
CA PHE A 149 7.25 -14.26 -3.11
C PHE A 149 6.99 -14.51 -4.59
N ASP A 150 7.95 -15.16 -5.27
CA ASP A 150 7.76 -15.64 -6.63
C ASP A 150 7.49 -17.14 -6.58
N VAL A 151 6.25 -17.53 -6.83
CA VAL A 151 5.79 -18.92 -6.81
C VAL A 151 5.48 -19.40 -8.23
N HIS A 152 6.08 -20.50 -8.59
CA HIS A 152 5.93 -21.15 -9.89
C HIS A 152 5.03 -22.39 -9.74
N TYR A 153 3.96 -22.43 -10.51
CA TYR A 153 3.07 -23.58 -10.51
C TYR A 153 3.60 -24.68 -11.40
N PHE A 154 3.77 -25.87 -10.84
CA PHE A 154 4.13 -27.14 -11.48
C PHE A 154 5.54 -27.19 -12.09
N SER A 155 6.05 -26.11 -12.62
CA SER A 155 7.37 -26.01 -13.21
C SER A 155 7.93 -24.60 -13.08
N GLN A 156 9.24 -24.46 -13.04
CA GLN A 156 9.89 -23.16 -12.93
C GLN A 156 9.83 -22.41 -14.27
N THR A 157 9.41 -21.17 -14.23
CA THR A 157 9.53 -20.18 -15.32
C THR A 157 10.39 -19.02 -14.85
N THR A 158 10.88 -18.21 -15.79
CA THR A 158 11.69 -17.03 -15.46
C THR A 158 10.93 -15.76 -15.77
N GLY A 159 11.17 -14.73 -14.97
CA GLY A 159 10.63 -13.40 -15.18
C GLY A 159 11.17 -12.43 -14.13
N ASP A 160 11.22 -11.17 -14.49
CA ASP A 160 11.54 -10.10 -13.54
C ASP A 160 10.74 -8.84 -13.85
N TYR A 161 10.55 -8.01 -12.84
CA TYR A 161 9.98 -6.70 -13.02
C TYR A 161 10.93 -5.82 -13.83
N PRO A 162 10.40 -4.91 -14.66
CA PRO A 162 11.22 -3.87 -15.29
C PRO A 162 12.05 -3.10 -14.26
N ALA A 163 13.22 -2.65 -14.66
CA ALA A 163 14.03 -1.80 -13.80
C ALA A 163 13.23 -0.58 -13.30
N ASN A 164 13.49 -0.14 -12.09
CA ASN A 164 12.81 0.98 -11.42
C ASN A 164 11.33 0.79 -11.04
N SER A 165 10.72 -0.40 -11.24
CA SER A 165 9.30 -0.64 -10.89
C SER A 165 8.98 -0.23 -9.45
N PHE A 166 9.78 -0.62 -8.49
CA PHE A 166 9.54 -0.33 -7.07
C PHE A 166 9.84 1.12 -6.69
N ALA A 167 10.87 1.73 -7.28
CA ALA A 167 11.15 3.15 -7.10
C ALA A 167 10.03 4.02 -7.68
N GLU A 168 9.40 3.57 -8.77
CA GLU A 168 8.26 4.26 -9.33
C GLU A 168 6.99 4.11 -8.48
N ILE A 169 6.75 2.93 -7.89
CA ILE A 169 5.67 2.72 -6.90
C ILE A 169 5.87 3.66 -5.71
N GLU A 170 7.06 3.70 -5.13
CA GLU A 170 7.38 4.59 -4.01
C GLU A 170 7.10 6.05 -4.33
N ALA A 171 7.50 6.50 -5.54
CA ALA A 171 7.24 7.88 -5.97
C ALA A 171 5.74 8.22 -6.08
N LYS A 172 4.90 7.24 -6.43
CA LYS A 172 3.46 7.40 -6.65
C LYS A 172 2.58 7.15 -5.42
N TRP A 173 3.14 6.56 -4.36
CA TRP A 173 2.41 6.20 -3.16
C TRP A 173 2.61 7.21 -2.02
N PRO A 174 1.68 7.28 -1.05
CA PRO A 174 1.82 8.13 0.14
C PRO A 174 2.71 7.46 1.21
N VAL A 175 3.95 7.17 0.85
CA VAL A 175 4.94 6.50 1.72
C VAL A 175 6.22 7.32 1.79
N SER A 176 6.94 7.26 2.91
CA SER A 176 8.25 7.87 3.06
C SER A 176 9.37 7.01 2.50
N ASP A 177 9.19 5.70 2.59
CA ASP A 177 10.13 4.67 2.15
C ASP A 177 9.37 3.38 1.79
N LEU A 178 9.81 2.69 0.76
CA LEU A 178 9.29 1.39 0.35
C LEU A 178 10.42 0.38 0.24
N ARG A 179 10.57 -0.46 1.24
CA ARG A 179 11.57 -1.52 1.26
C ARG A 179 10.99 -2.83 0.76
N VAL A 180 11.52 -3.34 -0.34
CA VAL A 180 11.07 -4.59 -0.95
C VAL A 180 12.00 -5.74 -0.56
N ARG A 181 11.43 -6.79 0.00
CA ARG A 181 12.09 -8.06 0.29
C ARG A 181 11.49 -9.13 -0.61
N ARG A 182 12.28 -9.76 -1.46
CA ARG A 182 11.76 -10.70 -2.46
C ARG A 182 12.44 -12.06 -2.34
N LEU A 183 11.66 -13.10 -2.07
CA LEU A 183 12.07 -14.49 -2.18
C LEU A 183 11.64 -15.04 -3.54
N ARG A 184 12.59 -15.57 -4.31
CA ARG A 184 12.38 -16.01 -5.70
C ARG A 184 12.47 -17.53 -5.81
N ASN A 185 11.99 -18.04 -6.94
CA ASN A 185 12.17 -19.43 -7.38
C ASN A 185 11.53 -20.47 -6.43
N ILE A 186 10.40 -20.13 -5.81
CA ILE A 186 9.61 -21.10 -5.07
C ILE A 186 8.82 -21.90 -6.09
N VAL A 187 8.95 -23.23 -6.07
CA VAL A 187 8.21 -24.12 -6.98
C VAL A 187 7.24 -24.95 -6.16
N PHE A 188 5.96 -24.83 -6.48
CA PHE A 188 4.92 -25.73 -5.99
C PHE A 188 4.59 -26.76 -7.06
N PRO A 189 5.06 -28.02 -6.89
CA PRO A 189 4.77 -29.08 -7.84
C PRO A 189 3.32 -29.56 -7.79
N GLU A 190 2.62 -29.19 -6.73
CA GLU A 190 1.25 -29.54 -6.44
C GLU A 190 0.56 -28.39 -5.72
N LEU A 191 -0.71 -28.15 -5.99
CA LEU A 191 -1.51 -27.06 -5.42
C LEU A 191 -2.80 -27.60 -4.83
N VAL A 192 -3.34 -26.90 -3.83
CA VAL A 192 -4.75 -27.00 -3.43
C VAL A 192 -5.48 -25.77 -3.93
N ILE A 193 -6.43 -25.97 -4.83
CA ILE A 193 -7.33 -24.92 -5.30
C ILE A 193 -8.57 -24.91 -4.40
N PRO A 194 -8.98 -23.76 -3.86
CA PRO A 194 -10.13 -23.67 -2.98
C PRO A 194 -11.44 -24.01 -3.70
N PRO A 195 -12.50 -24.37 -2.96
CA PRO A 195 -13.80 -24.69 -3.56
C PRO A 195 -14.43 -23.46 -4.20
N ARG A 196 -15.25 -23.69 -5.21
CA ARG A 196 -16.00 -22.70 -5.97
C ARG A 196 -17.48 -23.01 -5.89
N GLN A 197 -18.15 -22.54 -4.82
CA GLN A 197 -19.58 -22.78 -4.60
C GLN A 197 -20.45 -22.21 -5.73
N ASP A 198 -20.05 -21.08 -6.31
CA ASP A 198 -20.74 -20.41 -7.42
C ASP A 198 -20.87 -21.27 -8.69
N VAL A 199 -19.99 -22.23 -8.87
CA VAL A 199 -19.98 -23.15 -10.02
C VAL A 199 -20.05 -24.63 -9.60
N GLY A 200 -20.29 -24.93 -8.32
CA GLY A 200 -20.45 -26.28 -7.81
C GLY A 200 -19.16 -27.11 -7.85
N ALA A 201 -17.99 -26.48 -7.71
CA ALA A 201 -16.71 -27.18 -7.65
C ALA A 201 -16.20 -27.27 -6.21
N LYS A 202 -15.76 -28.46 -5.80
CA LYS A 202 -15.06 -28.69 -4.53
C LYS A 202 -13.62 -28.21 -4.61
N ALA A 203 -12.97 -28.09 -3.45
CA ALA A 203 -11.52 -27.97 -3.40
C ALA A 203 -10.84 -29.11 -4.19
N ALA A 204 -9.75 -28.80 -4.87
CA ALA A 204 -9.02 -29.76 -5.68
C ALA A 204 -7.52 -29.72 -5.38
N ARG A 205 -6.92 -30.89 -5.15
CA ARG A 205 -5.47 -31.05 -5.09
C ARG A 205 -4.96 -31.50 -6.45
N ILE A 206 -4.09 -30.72 -7.08
CA ILE A 206 -3.73 -30.87 -8.49
C ILE A 206 -2.22 -30.73 -8.72
N LYS A 207 -1.72 -31.42 -9.75
CA LYS A 207 -0.32 -31.39 -10.23
C LYS A 207 -0.16 -30.76 -11.62
N SER A 208 -1.28 -30.39 -12.24
CA SER A 208 -1.30 -29.73 -13.55
C SER A 208 -2.61 -29.01 -13.78
N LYS A 209 -2.61 -28.06 -14.74
CA LYS A 209 -3.84 -27.38 -15.21
C LYS A 209 -4.84 -28.38 -15.81
N THR A 210 -4.34 -29.37 -16.51
CA THR A 210 -5.19 -30.44 -17.12
C THR A 210 -5.89 -31.24 -16.03
N GLU A 211 -5.19 -31.57 -14.95
CA GLU A 211 -5.79 -32.31 -13.84
C GLU A 211 -6.91 -31.51 -13.18
N TYR A 212 -6.73 -30.17 -12.99
CA TYR A 212 -7.79 -29.30 -12.51
C TYR A 212 -9.05 -29.40 -13.40
N THR A 213 -8.89 -29.20 -14.70
CA THR A 213 -10.01 -29.29 -15.65
C THR A 213 -10.68 -30.67 -15.62
N THR A 214 -9.91 -31.75 -15.46
CA THR A 214 -10.43 -33.11 -15.37
C THR A 214 -11.24 -33.34 -14.09
N GLN A 215 -10.78 -32.82 -12.96
CA GLN A 215 -11.42 -33.00 -11.66
C GLN A 215 -12.65 -32.11 -11.48
N THR A 216 -12.62 -30.88 -11.99
CA THR A 216 -13.65 -29.87 -11.74
C THR A 216 -14.60 -29.64 -12.91
N GLY A 217 -14.22 -30.03 -14.14
CA GLY A 217 -14.96 -29.68 -15.37
C GLY A 217 -14.79 -28.19 -15.78
N LEU A 218 -13.94 -27.42 -15.09
CA LEU A 218 -13.73 -25.99 -15.32
C LEU A 218 -12.40 -25.73 -16.04
N SER A 219 -12.29 -24.59 -16.70
CA SER A 219 -10.98 -24.03 -17.07
C SER A 219 -10.16 -23.74 -15.83
N PHE A 220 -8.81 -23.81 -15.96
CA PHE A 220 -7.94 -23.51 -14.82
C PHE A 220 -8.16 -22.06 -14.36
N ASP A 221 -8.80 -21.91 -13.20
CA ASP A 221 -9.10 -20.65 -12.52
C ASP A 221 -9.04 -20.84 -10.99
N GLY A 222 -9.31 -19.78 -10.22
CA GLY A 222 -9.28 -19.83 -8.75
C GLY A 222 -7.87 -19.92 -8.15
N GLU A 223 -6.83 -20.01 -8.98
CA GLU A 223 -5.44 -20.09 -8.52
C GLU A 223 -4.97 -18.82 -7.80
N GLN A 224 -5.52 -17.65 -8.16
CA GLN A 224 -5.25 -16.42 -7.44
C GLN A 224 -5.92 -16.43 -6.06
N ALA A 225 -7.11 -17.02 -5.92
CA ALA A 225 -7.75 -17.18 -4.61
C ALA A 225 -6.92 -18.09 -3.70
N ALA A 226 -6.39 -19.22 -4.22
CA ALA A 226 -5.46 -20.06 -3.47
C ALA A 226 -4.20 -19.28 -3.04
N ALA A 227 -3.62 -18.54 -3.96
CA ALA A 227 -2.44 -17.72 -3.70
C ALA A 227 -2.71 -16.62 -2.66
N LEU A 228 -3.90 -16.03 -2.66
CA LEU A 228 -4.30 -15.03 -1.65
C LEU A 228 -4.43 -15.67 -0.25
N GLU A 229 -4.95 -16.90 -0.15
CA GLU A 229 -4.97 -17.63 1.12
C GLU A 229 -3.56 -17.96 1.62
N TRP A 230 -2.65 -18.40 0.73
CA TRP A 230 -1.26 -18.66 1.11
C TRP A 230 -0.54 -17.42 1.60
N ILE A 231 -0.67 -16.31 0.88
CA ILE A 231 0.02 -15.07 1.28
C ILE A 231 -0.55 -14.50 2.58
N ASP A 232 -1.86 -14.68 2.84
CA ASP A 232 -2.47 -14.29 4.11
C ASP A 232 -1.99 -15.18 5.26
N ALA A 233 -1.84 -16.50 5.04
CA ALA A 233 -1.27 -17.42 6.01
C ALA A 233 0.18 -17.08 6.35
N LEU A 234 1.02 -16.81 5.33
CA LEU A 234 2.41 -16.39 5.52
C LEU A 234 2.53 -15.06 6.27
N LYS A 235 1.65 -14.10 5.97
CA LYS A 235 1.55 -12.83 6.70
C LYS A 235 1.19 -13.04 8.16
N LYS A 236 0.22 -13.91 8.46
CA LYS A 236 -0.19 -14.26 9.84
C LYS A 236 0.90 -15.00 10.59
N ALA A 237 1.68 -15.85 9.92
CA ALA A 237 2.82 -16.55 10.51
C ALA A 237 3.94 -15.60 10.97
N ALA A 238 4.09 -14.46 10.30
CA ALA A 238 5.04 -13.41 10.71
C ALA A 238 4.49 -12.52 11.83
N GLY A 239 3.21 -12.63 12.12
CA GLY A 239 2.51 -11.88 13.17
C GLY A 239 1.04 -11.75 12.83
N ARG A 240 0.18 -12.31 13.64
CA ARG A 240 -1.22 -12.60 13.32
C ARG A 240 -2.10 -11.39 13.02
N SER A 241 -1.77 -10.17 13.45
CA SER A 241 -2.53 -9.00 13.02
C SER A 241 -2.20 -8.59 11.58
N GLY A 242 -1.06 -9.03 11.05
CA GLY A 242 -0.64 -8.86 9.67
C GLY A 242 -0.55 -7.43 9.15
N ARG A 243 -0.40 -6.43 10.03
CA ARG A 243 -0.49 -5.02 9.68
C ARG A 243 0.86 -4.28 9.71
N TRP A 244 1.97 -4.97 9.81
CA TRP A 244 3.33 -4.38 9.85
C TRP A 244 4.12 -4.53 8.56
N SER A 245 3.57 -5.24 7.57
CA SER A 245 4.18 -5.41 6.25
C SER A 245 3.10 -5.66 5.22
N LEU A 246 3.29 -5.16 4.01
CA LEU A 246 2.57 -5.62 2.83
C LEU A 246 3.14 -6.96 2.40
N TYR A 247 2.27 -7.87 2.00
CA TYR A 247 2.63 -9.16 1.44
C TYR A 247 2.13 -9.28 0.01
N TYR A 248 2.99 -9.72 -0.89
CA TYR A 248 2.60 -9.89 -2.29
C TYR A 248 3.17 -11.19 -2.87
N LEU A 249 2.36 -11.91 -3.61
CA LEU A 249 2.74 -13.15 -4.25
C LEU A 249 2.62 -13.04 -5.76
N ASN A 250 3.74 -13.18 -6.46
CA ASN A 250 3.75 -13.32 -7.90
C ASN A 250 3.56 -14.79 -8.25
N VAL A 251 2.49 -15.12 -8.97
CA VAL A 251 2.25 -16.48 -9.44
C VAL A 251 2.64 -16.60 -10.91
N TYR A 252 3.49 -17.57 -11.20
CA TYR A 252 3.90 -17.89 -12.56
C TYR A 252 3.16 -19.13 -13.04
N ASN A 253 2.94 -19.19 -14.36
CA ASN A 253 2.15 -20.24 -14.99
C ASN A 253 0.67 -20.26 -14.54
N ALA A 254 0.16 -19.12 -14.05
CA ALA A 254 -1.23 -18.89 -13.70
C ALA A 254 -2.02 -18.24 -14.87
N ALA A 255 -3.33 -18.07 -14.70
CA ALA A 255 -4.13 -17.20 -15.56
C ALA A 255 -3.78 -15.73 -15.31
N ALA A 256 -4.17 -14.83 -16.22
CA ALA A 256 -3.99 -13.39 -16.06
C ALA A 256 -4.90 -12.84 -14.94
N GLY A 257 -4.45 -11.75 -14.32
CA GLY A 257 -5.19 -11.06 -13.27
C GLY A 257 -4.53 -11.14 -11.91
N GLY A 258 -5.25 -10.76 -10.89
CA GLY A 258 -4.83 -10.77 -9.50
C GLY A 258 -6.01 -10.66 -8.54
N GLN A 259 -5.72 -10.69 -7.26
CA GLN A 259 -6.67 -10.48 -6.16
C GLN A 259 -5.92 -9.85 -4.99
N ALA A 260 -6.61 -9.05 -4.18
CA ALA A 260 -6.00 -8.50 -2.99
C ALA A 260 -7.02 -8.11 -1.91
N GLY A 261 -6.52 -7.94 -0.69
CA GLY A 261 -7.25 -7.41 0.45
C GLY A 261 -6.38 -7.35 1.70
N GLY A 262 -6.64 -6.39 2.57
CA GLY A 262 -6.06 -6.33 3.92
C GLY A 262 -4.54 -6.54 4.02
N PHE A 263 -3.71 -5.71 3.37
CA PHE A 263 -2.24 -5.81 3.34
C PHE A 263 -1.69 -7.03 2.59
N SER A 264 -2.51 -7.73 1.82
CA SER A 264 -2.08 -8.85 0.98
C SER A 264 -2.52 -8.65 -0.45
N GLY A 265 -1.70 -9.08 -1.41
CA GLY A 265 -2.04 -9.10 -2.82
C GLY A 265 -1.37 -10.24 -3.56
N VAL A 266 -1.97 -10.66 -4.65
CA VAL A 266 -1.43 -11.64 -5.57
C VAL A 266 -1.64 -11.18 -7.01
N GLY A 267 -0.72 -11.54 -7.88
CA GLY A 267 -0.87 -11.24 -9.30
C GLY A 267 -0.04 -12.17 -10.16
N ASN A 268 -0.40 -12.29 -11.44
CA ASN A 268 0.31 -13.19 -12.33
C ASN A 268 1.61 -12.57 -12.84
N GLY A 269 2.71 -13.30 -12.66
CA GLY A 269 4.05 -12.95 -13.15
C GLY A 269 4.51 -11.56 -12.70
N THR A 270 5.25 -10.89 -13.58
CA THR A 270 5.89 -9.58 -13.31
C THR A 270 5.15 -8.40 -13.98
N SER A 271 3.83 -8.48 -14.05
CA SER A 271 3.01 -7.38 -14.58
C SER A 271 2.97 -6.20 -13.60
N VAL A 272 3.66 -5.11 -13.94
CA VAL A 272 3.66 -3.90 -13.09
C VAL A 272 2.26 -3.29 -12.94
N GLY A 273 1.42 -3.38 -13.97
CA GLY A 273 0.05 -2.86 -13.92
C GLY A 273 -0.83 -3.64 -12.95
N ILE A 274 -0.71 -4.97 -12.93
CA ILE A 274 -1.42 -5.83 -11.99
C ILE A 274 -0.87 -5.58 -10.57
N LEU A 275 0.44 -5.61 -10.37
CA LEU A 275 1.06 -5.29 -9.08
C LEU A 275 0.53 -3.97 -8.51
N HIS A 276 0.53 -2.91 -9.33
CA HIS A 276 0.11 -1.57 -8.91
C HIS A 276 -1.38 -1.51 -8.57
N HIS A 277 -2.23 -2.21 -9.32
CA HIS A 277 -3.66 -2.34 -9.10
C HIS A 277 -3.97 -3.14 -7.83
N GLU A 278 -3.44 -4.36 -7.73
CA GLU A 278 -3.72 -5.24 -6.58
C GLU A 278 -3.22 -4.66 -5.26
N LEU A 279 -2.07 -4.00 -5.26
CA LEU A 279 -1.60 -3.31 -4.06
C LEU A 279 -2.49 -2.10 -3.69
N GLY A 280 -3.19 -1.49 -4.66
CA GLY A 280 -4.26 -0.54 -4.38
C GLY A 280 -5.39 -1.17 -3.55
N HIS A 281 -5.85 -2.37 -3.95
CA HIS A 281 -6.84 -3.15 -3.18
C HIS A 281 -6.29 -3.57 -1.80
N ALA A 282 -5.03 -3.99 -1.72
CA ALA A 282 -4.37 -4.31 -0.45
C ALA A 282 -4.38 -3.13 0.53
N LEU A 283 -4.42 -1.90 0.02
CA LEU A 283 -4.56 -0.64 0.75
C LEU A 283 -6.01 -0.10 0.75
N SER A 284 -6.99 -0.99 0.57
CA SER A 284 -8.44 -0.72 0.72
C SER A 284 -9.08 0.14 -0.37
N LEU A 285 -8.48 0.24 -1.56
CA LEU A 285 -9.14 0.89 -2.69
C LEU A 285 -10.07 -0.10 -3.40
N PRO A 286 -11.35 0.23 -3.65
CA PRO A 286 -12.24 -0.57 -4.48
C PRO A 286 -12.05 -0.25 -5.97
N HIS A 287 -12.71 -0.99 -6.87
CA HIS A 287 -12.94 -0.52 -8.22
C HIS A 287 -13.84 0.71 -8.20
N TRP A 288 -13.37 1.83 -8.77
CA TRP A 288 -14.07 3.10 -8.67
C TRP A 288 -15.30 3.22 -9.57
N GLY A 289 -15.40 2.44 -10.63
CA GLY A 289 -16.53 2.49 -11.57
C GLY A 289 -17.87 2.32 -10.89
N ASP A 290 -17.96 1.43 -9.92
CA ASP A 290 -19.16 1.07 -9.18
C ASP A 290 -19.36 1.89 -7.89
N SER A 291 -18.37 2.69 -7.49
CA SER A 291 -18.44 3.47 -6.26
C SER A 291 -19.11 4.82 -6.46
N ALA A 292 -20.24 5.05 -5.79
CA ALA A 292 -20.90 6.35 -5.75
C ALA A 292 -20.08 7.43 -5.02
N ALA A 293 -19.15 7.02 -4.16
CA ALA A 293 -18.32 7.94 -3.38
C ALA A 293 -17.12 8.48 -4.18
N TYR A 294 -16.80 7.90 -5.35
CA TYR A 294 -15.68 8.37 -6.15
C TYR A 294 -16.02 9.69 -6.85
N PRO A 295 -15.24 10.77 -6.64
CA PRO A 295 -15.64 12.10 -7.08
C PRO A 295 -15.34 12.38 -8.57
N TYR A 296 -14.55 11.54 -9.25
CA TYR A 296 -14.02 11.83 -10.58
C TYR A 296 -14.67 10.97 -11.65
N LYS A 297 -15.84 11.41 -12.12
CA LYS A 297 -16.63 10.80 -13.20
C LYS A 297 -17.15 11.87 -14.15
N GLY A 298 -17.20 11.54 -15.44
CA GLY A 298 -17.69 12.47 -16.48
C GLY A 298 -16.71 13.61 -16.78
N ASP A 299 -17.15 14.53 -17.61
CA ASP A 299 -16.36 15.70 -18.01
C ASP A 299 -16.20 16.68 -16.86
N MET A 300 -14.97 17.12 -16.58
CA MET A 300 -14.67 18.06 -15.49
C MET A 300 -13.61 19.08 -15.94
N TYR A 301 -13.71 20.30 -15.45
CA TYR A 301 -12.71 21.37 -15.67
C TYR A 301 -12.31 21.55 -17.15
N GLY A 302 -13.24 21.37 -18.09
CA GLY A 302 -13.02 21.51 -19.53
C GLY A 302 -12.25 20.36 -20.17
N ILE A 303 -12.11 19.23 -19.48
CA ILE A 303 -11.47 18.01 -19.97
C ILE A 303 -12.51 16.92 -20.09
N GLN A 304 -12.48 16.16 -21.20
CA GLN A 304 -13.37 15.03 -21.42
C GLN A 304 -12.96 13.81 -20.60
N ALA A 305 -13.96 13.10 -20.10
CA ALA A 305 -13.78 11.78 -19.51
C ALA A 305 -13.38 10.74 -20.59
N PRO A 306 -12.74 9.62 -20.19
CA PRO A 306 -12.59 8.50 -21.09
C PRO A 306 -13.97 7.90 -21.41
N SER A 307 -14.20 7.50 -22.67
CA SER A 307 -15.49 6.95 -23.14
C SER A 307 -15.84 5.57 -22.59
N ASN A 308 -14.92 4.91 -21.90
CA ASN A 308 -15.07 3.60 -21.26
C ASN A 308 -14.84 3.75 -19.74
N TYR A 309 -14.80 2.64 -19.00
CA TYR A 309 -14.55 2.62 -17.55
C TYR A 309 -15.61 3.38 -16.71
N ASN A 310 -16.87 3.39 -17.16
CA ASN A 310 -17.96 4.18 -16.55
C ASN A 310 -17.60 5.66 -16.40
N GLU A 311 -16.85 6.21 -17.38
CA GLU A 311 -16.36 7.59 -17.39
C GLU A 311 -15.51 7.98 -16.17
N THR A 312 -15.00 7.00 -15.40
CA THR A 312 -14.13 7.27 -14.25
C THR A 312 -12.71 7.58 -14.71
N HIS A 313 -12.06 8.51 -13.99
CA HIS A 313 -10.73 8.98 -14.34
C HIS A 313 -9.88 9.34 -13.11
N ALA A 314 -8.58 9.62 -13.32
CA ALA A 314 -7.62 9.91 -12.26
C ALA A 314 -7.74 11.30 -11.62
N GLY A 315 -8.82 12.03 -11.91
CA GLY A 315 -9.07 13.36 -11.33
C GLY A 315 -8.35 14.51 -12.05
N PRO A 316 -8.68 15.76 -11.68
CA PRO A 316 -8.15 16.95 -12.32
C PRO A 316 -6.84 17.47 -11.72
N ALA A 317 -6.38 16.90 -10.60
CA ALA A 317 -5.13 17.30 -9.96
C ALA A 317 -3.91 16.80 -10.76
N TRP A 318 -2.92 17.68 -10.95
CA TRP A 318 -1.66 17.28 -11.54
C TRP A 318 -0.88 16.41 -10.58
N ALA A 319 -0.33 15.28 -11.06
CA ALA A 319 0.60 14.50 -10.29
C ALA A 319 2.01 15.13 -10.30
N PHE A 320 2.82 14.72 -9.34
CA PHE A 320 4.22 15.12 -9.21
C PHE A 320 5.09 13.92 -8.86
N ASP A 321 6.12 13.69 -9.65
CA ASP A 321 7.12 12.66 -9.36
C ASP A 321 8.32 13.30 -8.65
N LEU A 322 8.48 13.03 -7.36
CA LEU A 322 9.63 13.50 -6.58
C LEU A 322 10.97 12.92 -7.06
N ARG A 323 10.98 11.74 -7.66
CA ARG A 323 12.19 11.08 -8.17
C ARG A 323 12.76 11.80 -9.38
N THR A 324 11.89 12.16 -10.33
CA THR A 324 12.27 12.85 -11.57
C THR A 324 12.12 14.37 -11.50
N LYS A 325 11.55 14.88 -10.40
CA LYS A 325 11.22 16.30 -10.19
C LYS A 325 10.34 16.86 -11.33
N ALA A 326 9.33 16.10 -11.73
CA ALA A 326 8.50 16.42 -12.88
C ALA A 326 7.01 16.55 -12.52
N PHE A 327 6.36 17.57 -13.11
CA PHE A 327 4.90 17.67 -13.13
C PHE A 327 4.33 16.72 -14.18
N ILE A 328 3.28 16.01 -13.83
CA ILE A 328 2.61 15.04 -14.69
C ILE A 328 1.15 15.48 -14.88
N PRO A 329 0.74 15.81 -16.12
CA PRO A 329 -0.61 16.29 -16.38
C PRO A 329 -1.67 15.20 -16.15
N PRO A 330 -2.89 15.58 -15.75
CA PRO A 330 -4.01 14.67 -15.56
C PRO A 330 -4.55 14.11 -16.89
N THR A 331 -4.16 14.71 -18.02
CA THR A 331 -4.64 14.35 -19.35
C THR A 331 -3.62 13.53 -20.12
N VAL A 332 -4.14 12.73 -21.05
CA VAL A 332 -3.34 12.03 -22.05
C VAL A 332 -2.63 13.04 -22.94
N GLN A 333 -1.30 12.96 -23.01
CA GLN A 333 -0.46 13.83 -23.83
C GLN A 333 -0.12 13.14 -25.16
N SER A 334 0.29 13.92 -26.14
CA SER A 334 0.88 13.39 -27.36
C SER A 334 2.07 12.48 -27.03
N GLY A 335 2.06 11.26 -27.53
CA GLY A 335 3.10 10.28 -27.26
C GLY A 335 2.88 9.41 -26.02
N ASN A 336 1.74 9.53 -25.32
CA ASN A 336 1.36 8.56 -24.28
C ASN A 336 1.24 7.16 -24.84
N VAL A 337 1.49 6.17 -23.96
CA VAL A 337 1.45 4.75 -24.33
C VAL A 337 0.02 4.30 -24.65
N GLY A 338 -0.13 3.38 -25.62
CA GLY A 338 -1.39 2.68 -25.88
C GLY A 338 -2.42 3.41 -26.73
N GLY A 339 -2.06 4.50 -27.44
CA GLY A 339 -2.95 5.17 -28.43
C GLY A 339 -4.24 5.72 -27.83
N LYS A 340 -4.21 6.16 -26.58
CA LYS A 340 -5.38 6.73 -25.88
C LYS A 340 -5.73 8.13 -26.46
N PRO A 341 -7.00 8.57 -26.38
CA PRO A 341 -7.40 9.86 -26.91
C PRO A 341 -6.65 11.02 -26.23
N VAL A 342 -5.92 11.80 -27.01
CA VAL A 342 -5.18 12.98 -26.52
C VAL A 342 -6.14 14.02 -25.98
N GLY A 343 -5.79 14.63 -24.84
CA GLY A 343 -6.59 15.67 -24.19
C GLY A 343 -7.69 15.16 -23.26
N THR A 344 -8.00 13.84 -23.26
CA THR A 344 -8.91 13.24 -22.28
C THR A 344 -8.21 12.99 -20.95
N TYR A 345 -8.98 12.82 -19.86
CA TYR A 345 -8.43 12.37 -18.59
C TYR A 345 -7.78 10.98 -18.70
N LYS A 346 -6.73 10.77 -17.91
CA LYS A 346 -6.17 9.43 -17.66
C LYS A 346 -7.07 8.64 -16.72
N VAL A 347 -7.05 7.31 -16.85
CA VAL A 347 -7.81 6.42 -15.98
C VAL A 347 -7.02 6.12 -14.71
N ASP A 348 -7.72 6.07 -13.56
CA ASP A 348 -7.13 5.67 -12.28
C ASP A 348 -6.71 4.19 -12.33
N PRO A 349 -5.58 3.78 -11.74
CA PRO A 349 -5.17 2.38 -11.65
C PRO A 349 -6.26 1.44 -11.17
N MET A 350 -7.13 1.87 -10.25
CA MET A 350 -8.23 1.06 -9.73
C MET A 350 -9.40 0.85 -10.70
N GLN A 351 -9.35 1.45 -11.89
CA GLN A 351 -10.39 1.28 -12.92
C GLN A 351 -9.78 0.87 -14.27
N GLY A 352 -8.73 0.05 -14.25
CA GLY A 352 -8.07 -0.44 -15.46
C GLY A 352 -6.97 0.48 -16.00
N GLY A 353 -6.56 1.49 -15.23
CA GLY A 353 -5.49 2.43 -15.59
C GLY A 353 -4.11 2.08 -15.03
N GLY A 354 -3.87 0.82 -14.62
CA GLY A 354 -2.57 0.40 -14.08
C GLY A 354 -1.41 0.64 -15.04
N THR A 355 -1.63 0.36 -16.33
CA THR A 355 -0.71 0.66 -17.43
C THR A 355 -1.47 1.14 -18.66
N GLY A 356 -0.73 1.73 -19.64
CA GLY A 356 -1.29 2.19 -20.91
C GLY A 356 -1.84 3.62 -20.89
N TRP A 357 -1.85 4.30 -19.74
CA TRP A 357 -2.28 5.68 -19.57
C TRP A 357 -1.15 6.61 -19.10
N GLN A 358 0.00 6.04 -18.74
CA GLN A 358 1.17 6.79 -18.27
C GLN A 358 1.90 7.53 -19.40
N GLU A 359 2.72 8.50 -19.04
CA GLU A 359 3.69 9.08 -19.95
C GLU A 359 4.74 8.04 -20.36
N PRO A 360 5.37 8.16 -21.56
CA PRO A 360 6.32 7.16 -22.06
C PRO A 360 7.52 6.88 -21.15
N ALA A 361 7.87 7.82 -20.27
CA ALA A 361 8.98 7.69 -19.33
C ALA A 361 8.62 6.85 -18.08
N TYR A 362 7.37 6.46 -17.90
CA TYR A 362 6.87 5.75 -16.72
C TYR A 362 6.38 4.35 -17.08
N LEU A 363 6.47 3.45 -16.12
CA LEU A 363 6.01 2.06 -16.23
C LEU A 363 4.52 1.92 -15.91
N MET A 364 3.97 2.82 -15.09
CA MET A 364 2.59 2.77 -14.62
C MET A 364 1.97 4.16 -14.46
N ASN A 365 0.65 4.23 -14.45
CA ASN A 365 -0.08 5.47 -14.24
C ASN A 365 -0.04 5.92 -12.76
N HIS A 366 -0.39 7.17 -12.48
CA HIS A 366 -0.63 7.67 -11.12
C HIS A 366 -2.05 7.37 -10.67
N PHE A 367 -2.21 7.05 -9.39
CA PHE A 367 -3.52 7.12 -8.74
C PHE A 367 -4.04 8.56 -8.74
N SER A 368 -5.33 8.76 -8.60
CA SER A 368 -5.89 10.08 -8.30
C SER A 368 -5.42 10.58 -6.91
N ASP A 369 -5.46 11.89 -6.71
CA ASP A 369 -5.24 12.49 -5.39
C ASP A 369 -6.24 11.95 -4.34
N TYR A 370 -7.47 11.64 -4.75
CA TYR A 370 -8.46 10.98 -3.91
C TYR A 370 -8.01 9.58 -3.49
N SER A 371 -7.59 8.74 -4.45
CA SER A 371 -7.07 7.38 -4.17
C SER A 371 -5.86 7.42 -3.23
N VAL A 372 -4.91 8.33 -3.50
CA VAL A 372 -3.72 8.52 -2.63
C VAL A 372 -4.13 8.95 -1.21
N ASN A 373 -5.14 9.82 -1.08
CA ASN A 373 -5.67 10.21 0.23
C ASN A 373 -6.30 9.02 0.97
N GLN A 374 -7.08 8.16 0.28
CA GLN A 374 -7.65 6.95 0.88
C GLN A 374 -6.55 5.98 1.34
N MET A 375 -5.55 5.70 0.49
CA MET A 375 -4.39 4.86 0.85
C MET A 375 -3.66 5.41 2.08
N ARG A 376 -3.40 6.73 2.12
CA ARG A 376 -2.75 7.38 3.27
C ARG A 376 -3.55 7.19 4.56
N ASN A 377 -4.86 7.41 4.52
CA ASN A 377 -5.74 7.26 5.67
C ASN A 377 -5.81 5.80 6.14
N TYR A 378 -5.82 4.84 5.20
CA TYR A 378 -5.81 3.43 5.52
C TYR A 378 -4.50 3.02 6.21
N LEU A 379 -3.36 3.45 5.68
CA LEU A 379 -2.05 3.22 6.32
C LEU A 379 -2.00 3.83 7.72
N HIS A 380 -2.47 5.06 7.91
CA HIS A 380 -2.51 5.72 9.23
C HIS A 380 -3.34 4.94 10.25
N SER A 381 -4.48 4.43 9.84
CA SER A 381 -5.43 3.77 10.78
C SER A 381 -5.14 2.28 11.00
N HIS A 382 -4.34 1.64 10.15
CA HIS A 382 -4.18 0.19 10.19
C HIS A 382 -2.73 -0.30 10.27
N MET A 383 -1.76 0.47 9.76
CA MET A 383 -0.37 0.03 9.74
C MET A 383 0.26 0.12 11.13
N VAL A 384 0.61 -1.03 11.68
CA VAL A 384 1.32 -1.14 12.95
C VAL A 384 2.83 -1.12 12.68
N VAL A 385 3.55 -0.25 13.38
CA VAL A 385 5.00 -0.12 13.25
C VAL A 385 5.68 -0.37 14.59
N TRP A 386 6.95 -0.73 14.56
CA TRP A 386 7.76 -0.72 15.77
C TRP A 386 8.28 0.70 16.02
N ASN A 387 7.98 1.22 17.21
CA ASN A 387 8.50 2.52 17.64
C ASN A 387 9.45 2.34 18.85
N PRO A 388 10.76 2.54 18.67
CA PRO A 388 11.73 2.37 19.75
C PRO A 388 11.61 3.45 20.83
N ALA A 389 10.94 4.57 20.55
CA ALA A 389 10.76 5.66 21.51
C ALA A 389 9.56 5.46 22.45
N LEU A 390 8.71 4.43 22.20
CA LEU A 390 7.56 4.15 23.06
C LEU A 390 7.91 3.14 24.16
N GLY A 391 7.61 3.50 25.42
CA GLY A 391 7.94 2.69 26.59
C GLY A 391 9.44 2.62 26.88
N SER A 392 9.84 1.76 27.82
CA SER A 392 11.25 1.62 28.23
C SER A 392 12.12 0.85 27.24
N ASN A 393 11.51 -0.02 26.40
CA ASN A 393 12.22 -0.94 25.49
C ASN A 393 11.69 -0.87 24.05
N GLY A 394 10.93 0.17 23.71
CA GLY A 394 10.16 0.25 22.49
C GLY A 394 8.83 -0.49 22.55
N SER A 395 7.92 -0.20 21.62
CA SER A 395 6.61 -0.86 21.53
C SER A 395 6.11 -0.87 20.09
N TYR A 396 5.19 -1.80 19.80
CA TYR A 396 4.37 -1.70 18.60
C TYR A 396 3.41 -0.51 18.72
N ALA A 397 3.26 0.22 17.63
CA ALA A 397 2.57 1.50 17.61
C ALA A 397 1.65 1.63 16.41
N LEU A 398 0.57 2.36 16.61
CA LEU A 398 -0.36 2.79 15.58
C LEU A 398 -0.40 4.32 15.55
N TRP A 399 -0.52 4.91 14.37
CA TRP A 399 -0.64 6.35 14.23
C TRP A 399 -1.95 6.85 14.83
N ASN A 400 -1.87 7.86 15.69
CA ASN A 400 -3.01 8.60 16.20
C ASN A 400 -3.11 9.94 15.48
N ALA A 401 -4.04 10.07 14.56
CA ALA A 401 -4.20 11.28 13.75
C ALA A 401 -4.58 12.52 14.59
N THR A 402 -5.25 12.33 15.73
CA THR A 402 -5.61 13.44 16.63
C THR A 402 -4.40 13.96 17.41
N ALA A 403 -3.55 13.05 17.87
CA ALA A 403 -2.31 13.42 18.55
C ALA A 403 -1.22 13.89 17.57
N GLY A 404 -1.33 13.50 16.29
CA GLY A 404 -0.29 13.72 15.27
C GLY A 404 0.99 12.95 15.58
N ASP A 405 0.90 11.81 16.27
CA ASP A 405 2.02 11.00 16.71
C ASP A 405 1.59 9.53 16.89
N TYR A 406 2.56 8.65 17.14
CA TYR A 406 2.33 7.23 17.40
C TYR A 406 1.91 6.97 18.86
N THR A 407 0.92 6.09 19.02
CA THR A 407 0.50 5.56 20.32
C THR A 407 0.67 4.04 20.34
N THR A 408 0.84 3.45 21.54
CA THR A 408 1.02 2.00 21.70
C THR A 408 -0.14 1.24 21.06
N ALA A 409 0.18 0.31 20.16
CA ALA A 409 -0.79 -0.61 19.59
C ALA A 409 -1.08 -1.75 20.58
N VAL A 410 -2.35 -2.15 20.65
CA VAL A 410 -2.78 -3.28 21.47
C VAL A 410 -3.12 -4.45 20.56
N SER A 411 -2.56 -5.64 20.86
CA SER A 411 -3.01 -6.87 20.21
C SER A 411 -4.36 -7.29 20.78
N ASN A 412 -5.25 -7.77 19.92
CA ASN A 412 -6.57 -8.24 20.31
C ASN A 412 -6.99 -9.48 19.51
N ASN A 413 -7.99 -10.22 20.01
CA ASN A 413 -8.67 -11.31 19.29
C ASN A 413 -7.71 -12.32 18.60
N GLY A 414 -6.78 -12.90 19.35
CA GLY A 414 -5.86 -13.91 18.83
C GLY A 414 -4.70 -13.38 17.99
N ALA A 415 -4.61 -12.06 17.80
CA ALA A 415 -3.46 -11.45 17.15
C ALA A 415 -2.23 -11.49 18.07
N GLN A 416 -1.10 -11.96 17.54
CA GLN A 416 0.18 -11.90 18.23
C GLN A 416 1.09 -10.93 17.48
N PHE A 417 1.71 -10.01 18.21
CA PHE A 417 2.82 -9.24 17.64
C PHE A 417 4.08 -10.11 17.54
N PRO A 418 4.95 -9.88 16.56
CA PRO A 418 6.22 -10.59 16.49
C PRO A 418 7.04 -10.40 17.78
N THR A 419 7.52 -11.52 18.33
CA THR A 419 8.48 -11.51 19.43
C THR A 419 9.88 -11.15 18.95
N THR A 420 10.18 -11.51 17.70
CA THR A 420 11.42 -11.16 17.01
C THR A 420 11.07 -10.59 15.64
N ARG A 421 11.57 -9.40 15.35
CA ARG A 421 11.42 -8.75 14.05
C ARG A 421 12.63 -9.03 13.17
N ASP A 422 12.43 -9.01 11.85
CA ASP A 422 13.50 -9.10 10.86
C ASP A 422 14.41 -10.34 11.05
N ALA A 423 13.82 -11.46 11.49
CA ALA A 423 14.49 -12.73 11.62
C ALA A 423 14.60 -13.45 10.26
N GLN A 424 15.64 -14.26 10.08
CA GLN A 424 15.68 -15.24 9.01
C GLN A 424 14.80 -16.42 9.37
N VAL A 425 13.76 -16.66 8.57
CA VAL A 425 12.73 -17.68 8.85
C VAL A 425 12.60 -18.69 7.72
N ILE A 426 12.11 -19.87 8.07
CA ILE A 426 11.55 -20.88 7.15
C ILE A 426 10.08 -21.01 7.51
N SER A 427 9.19 -20.76 6.54
CA SER A 427 7.75 -20.95 6.73
C SER A 427 7.32 -22.37 6.38
N ILE A 428 6.49 -22.93 7.23
CA ILE A 428 5.82 -24.21 7.03
C ILE A 428 4.33 -23.91 6.86
N MET A 429 3.74 -24.36 5.75
CA MET A 429 2.36 -24.06 5.38
C MET A 429 1.58 -25.33 5.05
N ALA A 430 0.31 -25.37 5.43
CA ALA A 430 -0.61 -26.46 5.13
C ALA A 430 -1.99 -25.94 4.75
N SER A 431 -2.61 -26.54 3.71
CA SER A 431 -4.03 -26.39 3.41
C SER A 431 -4.78 -27.60 3.94
N VAL A 432 -5.89 -27.37 4.62
CA VAL A 432 -6.58 -28.39 5.43
C VAL A 432 -8.08 -28.37 5.17
N SER A 433 -8.68 -29.54 4.87
CA SER A 433 -10.13 -29.69 4.78
C SER A 433 -10.58 -30.92 5.58
N GLY A 434 -11.43 -30.71 6.59
CA GLY A 434 -12.09 -31.78 7.33
C GLY A 434 -13.27 -32.39 6.56
N SER A 435 -13.89 -31.65 5.61
CA SER A 435 -14.99 -32.10 4.77
C SER A 435 -14.53 -32.92 3.56
N ASP A 436 -13.32 -32.65 3.06
CA ASP A 436 -12.67 -33.38 1.98
C ASP A 436 -11.19 -33.63 2.34
N PRO A 437 -10.91 -34.64 3.18
CA PRO A 437 -9.54 -34.91 3.65
C PRO A 437 -8.52 -35.17 2.55
N GLY A 438 -8.98 -35.65 1.37
CA GLY A 438 -8.13 -35.94 0.22
C GLY A 438 -7.38 -34.74 -0.36
N VAL A 439 -7.89 -33.53 -0.14
CA VAL A 439 -7.22 -32.29 -0.57
C VAL A 439 -6.25 -31.71 0.44
N THR A 440 -6.23 -32.26 1.66
CA THR A 440 -5.32 -31.77 2.73
C THR A 440 -3.86 -31.98 2.34
N MET A 441 -3.05 -30.90 2.40
CA MET A 441 -1.67 -30.91 1.94
C MET A 441 -0.75 -30.05 2.79
N VAL A 442 0.46 -30.55 3.07
CA VAL A 442 1.60 -29.76 3.55
C VAL A 442 2.44 -29.37 2.34
N TYR A 443 2.74 -28.08 2.21
CA TYR A 443 3.58 -27.55 1.15
C TYR A 443 5.07 -27.71 1.45
N PRO A 444 5.95 -27.66 0.43
CA PRO A 444 7.39 -27.56 0.65
C PRO A 444 7.71 -26.36 1.54
N PRO A 445 8.74 -26.44 2.41
CA PRO A 445 9.20 -25.31 3.21
C PRO A 445 9.56 -24.10 2.34
N ILE A 446 9.19 -22.90 2.79
CA ILE A 446 9.45 -21.64 2.09
C ILE A 446 10.52 -20.87 2.83
N GLY A 447 11.66 -20.64 2.22
CA GLY A 447 12.74 -19.85 2.84
C GLY A 447 14.14 -20.35 2.55
N PRO A 448 15.17 -19.79 3.24
CA PRO A 448 15.03 -18.75 4.26
C PRO A 448 14.72 -17.37 3.67
N TYR A 449 13.99 -16.55 4.43
CA TYR A 449 13.71 -15.15 4.10
C TYR A 449 13.53 -14.32 5.38
N THR A 450 13.50 -12.98 5.25
CA THR A 450 13.37 -12.09 6.41
C THR A 450 11.91 -11.82 6.75
N ALA A 451 11.47 -12.21 7.94
CA ALA A 451 10.13 -11.97 8.46
C ALA A 451 10.10 -11.89 9.99
N GLY A 452 8.90 -11.81 10.58
CA GLY A 452 8.69 -11.89 12.02
C GLY A 452 8.61 -13.32 12.53
N LEU A 453 9.00 -13.53 13.79
CA LEU A 453 8.69 -14.72 14.57
C LEU A 453 7.66 -14.37 15.63
N ILE A 454 6.62 -15.19 15.77
CA ILE A 454 5.65 -15.16 16.88
C ILE A 454 5.92 -16.30 17.84
N ARG A 455 5.27 -16.26 19.01
CA ARG A 455 5.29 -17.40 19.92
C ARG A 455 4.56 -18.58 19.27
N LEU A 456 5.24 -19.71 19.20
CA LEU A 456 4.68 -21.01 18.86
C LEU A 456 4.41 -21.79 20.15
N PHE A 457 3.44 -22.69 20.12
CA PHE A 457 2.97 -23.41 21.30
C PHE A 457 3.21 -24.92 21.14
N ASP A 458 3.93 -25.51 22.09
CA ASP A 458 4.20 -26.94 22.15
C ASP A 458 3.03 -27.66 22.85
N PRO A 459 2.33 -28.59 22.19
CA PRO A 459 1.19 -29.31 22.78
C PRO A 459 1.55 -30.20 23.96
N THR A 460 2.83 -30.55 24.17
CA THR A 460 3.29 -31.35 25.30
C THR A 460 3.46 -30.54 26.58
N ILE A 461 3.50 -29.18 26.46
CA ILE A 461 3.71 -28.27 27.58
C ILE A 461 2.36 -27.68 28.03
N ALA A 462 1.92 -27.97 29.25
CA ALA A 462 0.63 -27.50 29.78
C ALA A 462 0.50 -25.96 29.76
N ALA A 463 1.56 -25.22 30.09
CA ALA A 463 1.55 -23.75 30.06
C ALA A 463 1.39 -23.19 28.64
N ASP A 464 1.91 -23.89 27.63
CA ASP A 464 1.73 -23.49 26.23
C ASP A 464 0.29 -23.75 25.76
N ARG A 465 -0.31 -24.86 26.16
CA ARG A 465 -1.71 -25.17 25.87
C ARG A 465 -2.66 -24.09 26.44
N THR A 466 -2.49 -23.76 27.73
CA THR A 466 -3.27 -22.70 28.38
C THR A 466 -3.10 -21.34 27.69
N ALA A 467 -1.88 -21.03 27.28
CA ALA A 467 -1.61 -19.78 26.56
C ALA A 467 -2.25 -19.76 25.15
N ALA A 468 -2.18 -20.90 24.41
CA ALA A 468 -2.82 -21.05 23.12
C ALA A 468 -4.35 -20.91 23.23
N GLN A 469 -4.96 -21.57 24.19
CA GLN A 469 -6.39 -21.46 24.49
C GLN A 469 -6.78 -20.00 24.78
N SER A 470 -6.05 -19.29 25.64
CA SER A 470 -6.30 -17.89 25.95
C SER A 470 -6.23 -16.97 24.73
N ILE A 471 -5.33 -17.25 23.78
CA ILE A 471 -5.13 -16.42 22.59
C ILE A 471 -6.16 -16.76 21.50
N PHE A 472 -6.49 -18.04 21.30
CA PHE A 472 -7.24 -18.49 20.13
C PHE A 472 -8.71 -18.86 20.41
N ALA A 473 -9.16 -18.94 21.66
CA ALA A 473 -10.53 -19.35 21.98
C ALA A 473 -11.62 -18.55 21.28
N SER A 474 -11.43 -17.23 21.11
CA SER A 474 -12.42 -16.36 20.43
C SER A 474 -12.48 -16.57 18.92
N SER A 475 -11.38 -16.96 18.29
CA SER A 475 -11.28 -17.21 16.85
C SER A 475 -11.50 -18.68 16.47
N HIS A 476 -11.35 -19.59 17.42
CA HIS A 476 -11.49 -21.04 17.24
C HIS A 476 -12.36 -21.63 18.38
N PRO A 477 -13.66 -21.28 18.42
CA PRO A 477 -14.54 -21.72 19.49
C PRO A 477 -14.78 -23.24 19.49
N SER A 478 -14.44 -23.93 18.39
CA SER A 478 -14.53 -25.39 18.26
C SER A 478 -13.26 -26.12 18.69
N GLY A 479 -12.26 -25.39 19.23
CA GLY A 479 -10.97 -25.94 19.62
C GLY A 479 -9.90 -25.93 18.54
N LEU A 480 -8.68 -26.29 18.94
CA LEU A 480 -7.52 -26.46 18.08
C LEU A 480 -7.31 -27.96 17.81
N ASP A 481 -7.46 -28.37 16.56
CA ASP A 481 -7.49 -29.79 16.22
C ASP A 481 -6.25 -30.27 15.46
N LEU A 482 -5.30 -29.37 15.21
CA LEU A 482 -4.18 -29.64 14.31
C LEU A 482 -2.85 -29.26 14.91
N CYS A 483 -1.85 -30.12 14.66
CA CYS A 483 -0.44 -29.85 14.97
C CYS A 483 0.45 -30.07 13.77
N LEU A 484 1.54 -29.32 13.67
CA LEU A 484 2.67 -29.61 12.79
C LEU A 484 3.81 -30.24 13.58
N ARG A 485 4.21 -31.45 13.21
CA ARG A 485 5.43 -32.08 13.69
C ARG A 485 6.52 -31.89 12.64
N VAL A 486 7.59 -31.20 13.00
CA VAL A 486 8.65 -30.79 12.10
C VAL A 486 9.99 -31.35 12.56
N VAL A 487 10.74 -31.93 11.63
CA VAL A 487 12.15 -32.28 11.84
C VAL A 487 13.01 -31.21 11.21
N GLN A 488 13.67 -30.41 12.06
CA GLN A 488 14.56 -29.32 11.64
C GLN A 488 15.93 -29.49 12.28
N GLY A 489 17.00 -29.50 11.47
CA GLY A 489 18.37 -29.72 11.97
C GLY A 489 18.53 -31.01 12.78
N GLY A 490 17.77 -32.05 12.43
CA GLY A 490 17.77 -33.34 13.16
C GLY A 490 16.93 -33.34 14.45
N VAL A 491 16.33 -32.23 14.86
CA VAL A 491 15.49 -32.10 16.04
C VAL A 491 14.02 -32.15 15.67
N THR A 492 13.23 -33.01 16.29
CA THR A 492 11.78 -33.10 16.11
C THR A 492 11.07 -32.20 17.13
N LYS A 493 10.19 -31.33 16.64
CA LYS A 493 9.31 -30.49 17.47
C LYS A 493 7.89 -30.53 16.94
N THR A 494 6.93 -30.36 17.84
CA THR A 494 5.51 -30.31 17.51
C THR A 494 4.93 -28.93 17.89
N TYR A 495 4.14 -28.34 17.03
CA TYR A 495 3.56 -27.02 17.23
C TYR A 495 2.06 -27.07 16.98
N MET A 496 1.26 -26.51 17.89
CA MET A 496 -0.17 -26.33 17.69
C MET A 496 -0.42 -25.33 16.57
N LEU A 497 -1.34 -25.65 15.63
CA LEU A 497 -1.84 -24.72 14.64
C LEU A 497 -3.13 -24.06 15.12
N PRO A 498 -3.35 -22.77 14.83
CA PRO A 498 -4.63 -22.13 15.11
C PRO A 498 -5.65 -22.49 14.01
N ALA A 499 -6.05 -23.75 13.99
CA ALA A 499 -6.98 -24.31 13.04
C ALA A 499 -7.83 -25.42 13.66
N SER A 500 -9.09 -25.48 13.26
CA SER A 500 -10.02 -26.53 13.65
C SER A 500 -10.22 -27.53 12.52
N TRP A 501 -10.41 -28.80 12.86
CA TRP A 501 -10.77 -29.84 11.89
C TRP A 501 -12.29 -29.86 11.69
N LEU A 502 -12.78 -29.02 10.78
CA LEU A 502 -14.21 -28.81 10.54
C LEU A 502 -14.81 -29.95 9.70
N THR A 503 -15.26 -31.01 10.37
CA THR A 503 -16.03 -32.10 9.73
C THR A 503 -17.48 -31.66 9.50
N GLY A 504 -18.12 -32.18 8.43
CA GLY A 504 -19.54 -31.89 8.16
C GLY A 504 -19.84 -30.52 7.56
N GLN A 505 -18.82 -29.73 7.24
CA GLN A 505 -18.97 -28.52 6.43
C GLN A 505 -19.37 -28.92 5.00
N ASP A 506 -20.11 -28.04 4.32
CA ASP A 506 -20.35 -28.18 2.88
C ASP A 506 -19.01 -28.13 2.13
N PRO A 507 -18.59 -29.21 1.43
CA PRO A 507 -17.30 -29.26 0.76
C PRO A 507 -17.17 -28.28 -0.43
N TYR A 508 -18.27 -27.65 -0.83
CA TYR A 508 -18.29 -26.59 -1.85
C TYR A 508 -18.12 -25.19 -1.25
N ALA A 509 -18.32 -25.02 0.05
CA ALA A 509 -18.18 -23.75 0.71
C ALA A 509 -16.71 -23.38 0.94
N ALA A 510 -16.36 -22.10 0.77
CA ALA A 510 -15.01 -21.58 1.03
C ALA A 510 -14.54 -21.90 2.47
N SER A 511 -15.45 -21.91 3.46
CA SER A 511 -15.16 -22.26 4.85
C SER A 511 -14.72 -23.71 5.08
N SER A 512 -14.88 -24.60 4.07
CA SER A 512 -14.45 -26.01 4.18
C SER A 512 -12.94 -26.21 4.02
N LEU A 513 -12.22 -25.18 3.57
CA LEU A 513 -10.76 -25.19 3.41
C LEU A 513 -10.15 -24.07 4.28
N VAL A 514 -9.07 -24.40 4.97
CA VAL A 514 -8.28 -23.43 5.77
C VAL A 514 -6.82 -23.59 5.41
N THR A 515 -6.12 -22.48 5.18
CA THR A 515 -4.66 -22.50 5.01
C THR A 515 -4.00 -21.78 6.18
N GLU A 516 -3.07 -22.45 6.84
CA GLU A 516 -2.31 -21.93 7.97
C GLU A 516 -0.82 -22.12 7.78
N ALA A 517 -0.04 -21.23 8.40
CA ALA A 517 1.40 -21.29 8.36
C ALA A 517 2.02 -20.92 9.70
N ILE A 518 3.25 -21.43 9.93
CA ILE A 518 4.12 -21.03 11.03
C ILE A 518 5.49 -20.64 10.49
N ASN A 519 6.17 -19.72 11.18
CA ASN A 519 7.56 -19.37 10.92
C ASN A 519 8.49 -20.03 11.94
N LEU A 520 9.49 -20.74 11.45
CA LEU A 520 10.58 -21.30 12.27
C LEU A 520 11.86 -20.48 12.03
N PRO A 521 12.72 -20.31 13.07
CA PRO A 521 14.03 -19.69 12.86
C PRO A 521 14.88 -20.51 11.88
N ALA A 522 15.43 -19.87 10.83
CA ALA A 522 16.30 -20.54 9.88
C ALA A 522 17.61 -21.06 10.53
N SER A 523 18.02 -20.47 11.65
CA SER A 523 19.15 -20.93 12.47
C SER A 523 18.96 -22.35 13.06
N GLY A 524 17.73 -22.87 13.04
CA GLY A 524 17.45 -24.26 13.44
C GLY A 524 17.94 -25.31 12.45
N GLY A 525 18.42 -24.91 11.27
CA GLY A 525 18.90 -25.79 10.22
C GLY A 525 17.85 -26.17 9.19
N GLU A 526 18.18 -27.13 8.34
CA GLU A 526 17.30 -27.61 7.27
C GLU A 526 16.07 -28.35 7.81
N VAL A 527 14.93 -28.16 7.15
CA VAL A 527 13.70 -28.92 7.41
C VAL A 527 13.71 -30.15 6.52
N THR A 528 13.73 -31.34 7.15
CA THR A 528 13.82 -32.63 6.43
C THR A 528 12.53 -33.45 6.47
N LYS A 529 11.58 -33.11 7.34
CA LYS A 529 10.26 -33.75 7.40
C LYS A 529 9.25 -32.84 8.04
N ILE A 530 8.03 -32.85 7.54
CA ILE A 530 6.87 -32.19 8.12
C ILE A 530 5.72 -33.17 8.10
N GLU A 531 5.03 -33.32 9.22
CA GLU A 531 3.82 -34.11 9.35
C GLU A 531 2.72 -33.22 9.93
N LEU A 532 1.57 -33.20 9.26
CA LEU A 532 0.35 -32.60 9.78
C LEU A 532 -0.41 -33.68 10.55
N LEU A 533 -0.71 -33.39 11.81
CA LEU A 533 -1.31 -34.32 12.75
C LEU A 533 -2.74 -33.88 13.06
N LEU A 534 -3.67 -34.84 13.12
CA LEU A 534 -5.00 -34.65 13.70
C LEU A 534 -4.91 -34.87 15.23
N THR A 535 -5.22 -33.82 15.98
CA THR A 535 -5.07 -33.73 17.43
C THR A 535 -6.25 -33.00 18.06
N PRO A 536 -7.46 -33.60 18.09
CA PRO A 536 -8.69 -32.92 18.49
C PRO A 536 -8.61 -32.28 19.89
N ASN A 537 -8.95 -30.98 19.96
CA ASN A 537 -8.90 -30.16 21.17
C ASN A 537 -7.55 -30.27 21.89
N VAL A 538 -6.47 -30.16 21.17
CA VAL A 538 -5.10 -30.37 21.68
C VAL A 538 -4.72 -29.40 22.80
N GLU A 539 -5.32 -28.21 22.83
CA GLU A 539 -5.15 -27.22 23.91
C GLU A 539 -5.66 -27.75 25.27
N ASP A 540 -6.69 -28.58 25.26
CA ASP A 540 -7.26 -29.20 26.44
C ASP A 540 -6.62 -30.59 26.73
N ASN A 541 -6.56 -31.43 25.70
CA ASN A 541 -6.22 -32.84 25.82
C ASN A 541 -4.70 -33.12 25.79
N GLY A 542 -3.91 -32.17 25.26
CA GLY A 542 -2.50 -32.37 24.96
C GLY A 542 -2.27 -33.24 23.71
N LEU A 543 -1.00 -33.51 23.40
CA LEU A 543 -0.62 -34.32 22.26
C LEU A 543 -0.95 -35.82 22.54
N PRO A 544 -1.78 -36.47 21.70
CA PRO A 544 -2.02 -37.91 21.81
C PRO A 544 -0.73 -38.72 21.67
N ALA A 545 -0.64 -39.88 22.32
CA ALA A 545 0.53 -40.76 22.23
C ALA A 545 0.81 -41.24 20.79
N ASN A 546 -0.25 -41.47 20.03
CA ASN A 546 -0.20 -41.89 18.62
C ASN A 546 -1.15 -41.02 17.78
N PRO A 547 -0.80 -39.77 17.48
CA PRO A 547 -1.64 -38.89 16.69
C PRO A 547 -1.74 -39.41 15.24
N GLN A 548 -2.92 -39.26 14.64
CA GLN A 548 -3.11 -39.60 13.22
C GLN A 548 -2.33 -38.60 12.36
N VAL A 549 -1.47 -39.10 11.48
CA VAL A 549 -0.83 -38.30 10.41
C VAL A 549 -1.78 -38.19 9.22
N ILE A 550 -2.18 -36.98 8.86
CA ILE A 550 -3.12 -36.71 7.77
C ILE A 550 -2.45 -36.18 6.50
N SER A 551 -1.24 -35.62 6.62
CA SER A 551 -0.43 -35.23 5.45
C SER A 551 1.05 -35.22 5.86
N THR A 552 1.93 -35.50 4.88
CA THR A 552 3.40 -35.50 5.10
C THR A 552 4.10 -34.83 3.93
N TRP A 553 5.13 -34.06 4.24
CA TRP A 553 6.12 -33.60 3.28
C TRP A 553 7.52 -34.08 3.72
N SER A 554 8.31 -34.50 2.72
CA SER A 554 9.75 -34.72 2.85
C SER A 554 10.43 -34.37 1.53
N PRO A 555 11.72 -33.99 1.52
CA PRO A 555 12.46 -33.80 0.28
C PRO A 555 12.34 -35.03 -0.62
N LEU A 556 12.22 -34.81 -1.91
CA LEU A 556 12.34 -35.89 -2.90
C LEU A 556 13.74 -36.48 -2.78
N ALA A 557 13.84 -37.80 -2.64
CA ALA A 557 15.09 -38.55 -2.54
C ALA A 557 15.91 -38.44 -3.84
#